data_1d787c4593228e1772c38658c9bd40c3
#
_entry.id   1d787c4593228e1772c38658c9bd40c3
#
_cell.length_a   1.000
_cell.length_b   1.000
_cell.length_c   1.000
_cell.angle_alpha   90.00
_cell.angle_beta   90.00
_cell.angle_gamma   90.00
#
_symmetry.space_group_name_H-M   'P 1'
#
loop_
_entity.id
_entity.type
_entity.pdbx_description
1 polymer ?
#
loop_
_entity_poly.entity_id
_entity_poly.type
_entity_poly.pdbx_seq_one_letter_code
_entity_poly.pdbx_strand_id
1 'polypeptide(L)'
;MTACYAWPVTVGAGADLRLHVSTEHERFGVRLFRYGATVTEVPSQAGVLSGASLPLGRPDEAWGWPVYPIEMGADLADGVYLAVPLPLGPDRLPEPVLVSAELAARKDACLFILRRHAAPGSRPIWYKLPTATYTAYNQMGGASTYAAPQWARDWTAQGYVGSLQRPGNAGVGGRVMEGDAPDAYLRSSRRQTFAHWDAPFVTWLEQRGYQVSYCTDYDLHYEEDLLAGRGLLISGGHDEYWSWAMRDRVLSFVDRGGNVCFFTGDTACFEVEFSPSADRLFCRKMAGGSPEGSGSDRIGALWPVNDPDDWLTMSSPAWGGGWWDGRRAVTGYQAVVGTHWAFDGVEFPPDGITGGTATPVIGYETDGVRLERKSDPPRLAEHRKGLGAGRVLLALARLPAGWVAGYEEANAAMLLRTAPSGGMVFSVGTTDWPLALETDRGVGQITANVVTRLADRALRIHGPVGPESEYAGEGDMIGPDRDVSWYVDGDQVAGHGLTQIDWQVRGGEPASSDGRLLVTRSGEDERWLTVTATAGDSEGNAYFGSRTVRVLSADEYARRRLVRTLNAIAFPDEQGGALVDQHATEGELAERVIPVRLAWISQHLATLQHLMAELEARWDASGRIADATLRPDEK
;
A
#
# COMPACT_ATOMS: atom_id res chain seq x y z
N MET A 1 21.05 15.53 26.57
CA MET A 1 20.35 14.76 25.52
C MET A 1 18.92 14.48 25.96
N THR A 2 17.93 14.70 25.12
CA THR A 2 16.54 14.34 25.43
C THR A 2 16.19 13.06 24.69
N ALA A 3 15.52 12.10 25.38
CA ALA A 3 14.99 10.89 24.80
C ALA A 3 13.71 10.47 25.54
N CYS A 4 12.82 9.78 24.88
CA CYS A 4 11.57 9.32 25.48
C CYS A 4 11.07 8.01 24.86
N TYR A 5 10.14 7.36 25.54
CA TYR A 5 9.36 6.24 25.03
C TYR A 5 7.99 6.20 25.70
N ALA A 6 7.03 5.66 24.97
CA ALA A 6 5.70 5.36 25.48
C ALA A 6 5.61 3.89 25.90
N TRP A 7 4.96 3.60 27.05
CA TRP A 7 4.67 2.23 27.45
C TRP A 7 3.39 2.13 28.28
N PRO A 8 2.39 1.35 27.87
CA PRO A 8 2.34 0.65 26.57
C PRO A 8 2.37 1.59 25.38
N VAL A 9 2.72 1.05 24.20
CA VAL A 9 2.75 1.83 22.95
C VAL A 9 1.34 2.17 22.49
N THR A 10 0.37 1.27 22.72
CA THR A 10 -1.04 1.49 22.39
C THR A 10 -1.78 2.04 23.61
N VAL A 11 -2.44 3.17 23.41
CA VAL A 11 -3.21 3.90 24.42
C VAL A 11 -4.69 3.86 24.03
N GLY A 12 -5.56 3.48 24.95
CA GLY A 12 -7.01 3.54 24.74
C GLY A 12 -7.52 4.97 24.72
N ALA A 13 -8.57 5.24 23.96
CA ALA A 13 -9.18 6.57 23.96
C ALA A 13 -9.67 6.97 25.36
N GLY A 14 -9.32 8.17 25.80
CA GLY A 14 -9.63 8.69 27.13
C GLY A 14 -8.73 8.14 28.25
N ALA A 15 -7.72 7.32 27.94
CA ALA A 15 -6.69 6.92 28.89
C ALA A 15 -5.48 7.85 28.81
N ASP A 16 -4.67 7.84 29.85
CA ASP A 16 -3.42 8.64 29.87
C ASP A 16 -2.32 7.96 29.06
N LEU A 17 -1.65 8.74 28.21
CA LEU A 17 -0.35 8.37 27.66
C LEU A 17 0.69 8.34 28.79
N ARG A 18 1.30 7.20 29.01
CA ARG A 18 2.41 7.04 29.96
C ARG A 18 3.72 7.29 29.24
N LEU A 19 4.16 8.55 29.23
CA LEU A 19 5.40 8.98 28.59
C LEU A 19 6.56 8.90 29.58
N HIS A 20 7.61 8.16 29.22
CA HIS A 20 8.85 8.07 29.97
C HIS A 20 9.89 8.99 29.33
N VAL A 21 10.49 9.88 30.10
CA VAL A 21 11.40 10.90 29.57
C VAL A 21 12.69 10.98 30.39
N SER A 22 13.82 11.05 29.69
CA SER A 22 15.10 11.52 30.21
C SER A 22 15.50 12.78 29.47
N THR A 23 15.78 13.87 30.18
CA THR A 23 16.14 15.15 29.56
C THR A 23 17.07 15.95 30.46
N GLU A 24 18.01 16.70 29.88
CA GLU A 24 18.89 17.65 30.57
C GLU A 24 18.19 18.98 30.95
N HIS A 25 16.99 19.21 30.38
CA HIS A 25 16.22 20.40 30.70
C HIS A 25 15.56 20.25 32.07
N GLU A 26 15.84 21.17 32.99
CA GLU A 26 15.23 21.20 34.32
C GLU A 26 13.69 21.23 34.22
N ARG A 27 13.18 21.91 33.21
CA ARG A 27 11.74 22.02 32.93
C ARG A 27 11.50 21.86 31.44
N PHE A 28 10.48 21.09 31.08
CA PHE A 28 10.11 20.85 29.71
C PHE A 28 8.60 20.78 29.54
N GLY A 29 8.13 20.84 28.31
CA GLY A 29 6.78 20.54 27.91
C GLY A 29 6.77 19.44 26.84
N VAL A 30 5.59 18.99 26.47
CA VAL A 30 5.41 17.95 25.44
C VAL A 30 4.47 18.48 24.38
N ARG A 31 4.89 18.37 23.11
CA ARG A 31 4.01 18.60 21.97
C ARG A 31 3.59 17.24 21.39
N LEU A 32 2.35 17.16 20.99
CA LEU A 32 1.76 15.95 20.40
C LEU A 32 1.40 16.20 18.94
N PHE A 33 1.68 15.22 18.10
CA PHE A 33 1.37 15.30 16.68
C PHE A 33 0.66 14.02 16.23
N ARG A 34 -0.44 14.15 15.51
CA ARG A 34 -1.05 13.04 14.79
C ARG A 34 -0.33 12.87 13.45
N TYR A 35 0.10 11.65 13.18
CA TYR A 35 0.73 11.27 11.91
C TYR A 35 -0.28 10.49 11.07
N GLY A 36 -0.64 11.02 9.90
CA GLY A 36 -1.63 10.41 9.03
C GLY A 36 -1.54 10.97 7.61
N ALA A 37 -2.67 11.31 7.00
CA ALA A 37 -2.72 11.96 5.68
C ALA A 37 -1.82 13.19 5.60
N THR A 38 -1.74 13.90 6.69
CA THR A 38 -0.78 14.99 6.98
C THR A 38 -0.34 14.86 8.42
N VAL A 39 0.79 15.46 8.76
CA VAL A 39 1.18 15.60 10.16
C VAL A 39 0.50 16.84 10.72
N THR A 40 -0.24 16.69 11.82
CA THR A 40 -0.97 17.78 12.46
C THR A 40 -0.67 17.83 13.95
N GLU A 41 -0.42 19.01 14.48
CA GLU A 41 -0.29 19.18 15.92
C GLU A 41 -1.66 19.06 16.58
N VAL A 42 -1.70 18.37 17.71
CA VAL A 42 -2.90 18.25 18.55
C VAL A 42 -2.65 18.85 19.92
N PRO A 43 -3.71 19.34 20.60
CA PRO A 43 -3.56 19.89 21.93
C PRO A 43 -2.90 18.89 22.90
N SER A 44 -1.90 19.37 23.64
CA SER A 44 -1.27 18.63 24.74
C SER A 44 -1.66 19.27 26.06
N GLN A 45 -2.14 18.46 27.00
CA GLN A 45 -2.48 18.92 28.34
C GLN A 45 -1.36 18.67 29.37
N ALA A 46 -0.14 18.40 28.88
CA ALA A 46 0.99 18.03 29.74
C ALA A 46 1.43 19.13 30.74
N GLY A 47 1.13 20.39 30.45
CA GLY A 47 1.61 21.51 31.27
C GLY A 47 3.13 21.60 31.31
N VAL A 48 3.64 22.19 32.39
CA VAL A 48 5.10 22.30 32.65
C VAL A 48 5.56 21.12 33.51
N LEU A 49 6.46 20.32 32.98
CA LEU A 49 7.00 19.12 33.63
C LEU A 49 8.40 19.36 34.16
N SER A 50 8.76 18.70 35.26
CA SER A 50 10.12 18.70 35.80
C SER A 50 10.94 17.59 35.16
N GLY A 51 12.08 17.95 34.56
CA GLY A 51 12.93 16.99 33.88
C GLY A 51 14.03 16.42 34.79
N ALA A 52 14.54 15.28 34.38
CA ALA A 52 15.69 14.63 34.97
C ALA A 52 16.55 13.96 33.91
N SER A 53 17.86 14.14 33.97
CA SER A 53 18.80 13.43 33.12
C SER A 53 19.12 12.07 33.73
N LEU A 54 18.83 11.02 33.02
CA LEU A 54 19.01 9.64 33.46
C LEU A 54 19.98 8.90 32.55
N PRO A 55 20.75 7.95 33.09
CA PRO A 55 21.60 7.13 32.23
C PRO A 55 20.78 6.26 31.27
N LEU A 56 21.42 5.89 30.17
CA LEU A 56 20.89 4.85 29.31
C LEU A 56 21.01 3.50 30.02
N GLY A 57 19.92 2.75 30.06
CA GLY A 57 19.92 1.39 30.57
C GLY A 57 20.53 0.39 29.59
N ARG A 58 20.59 -0.87 30.00
CA ARG A 58 20.94 -1.98 29.10
C ARG A 58 19.77 -2.31 28.18
N PRO A 59 20.04 -2.86 26.98
CA PRO A 59 18.97 -3.15 26.00
C PRO A 59 18.00 -4.25 26.47
N ASP A 60 18.37 -5.08 27.45
CA ASP A 60 17.56 -6.18 28.01
C ASP A 60 16.77 -5.79 29.27
N GLU A 61 16.94 -4.59 29.76
CA GLU A 61 16.32 -4.12 30.99
C GLU A 61 15.23 -3.08 30.70
N ALA A 62 14.17 -3.08 31.50
CA ALA A 62 13.27 -1.94 31.54
C ALA A 62 14.00 -0.74 32.14
N TRP A 63 14.00 0.39 31.43
CA TRP A 63 14.83 1.53 31.87
C TRP A 63 14.27 2.28 33.06
N GLY A 64 13.00 2.10 33.39
CA GLY A 64 12.38 2.64 34.59
C GLY A 64 12.45 4.16 34.72
N TRP A 65 12.54 4.88 33.61
CA TRP A 65 12.53 6.34 33.61
C TRP A 65 11.23 6.89 34.19
N PRO A 66 11.21 8.11 34.76
CA PRO A 66 10.03 8.75 35.29
C PRO A 66 8.90 8.75 34.29
N VAL A 67 7.71 8.43 34.78
CA VAL A 67 6.47 8.43 34.00
C VAL A 67 5.80 9.79 34.11
N TYR A 68 5.50 10.37 32.98
CA TYR A 68 4.71 11.59 32.89
C TYR A 68 3.36 11.23 32.24
N PRO A 69 2.29 11.13 33.03
CA PRO A 69 0.95 10.88 32.48
C PRO A 69 0.49 12.13 31.71
N ILE A 70 0.05 11.92 30.47
CA ILE A 70 -0.49 12.97 29.62
C ILE A 70 -1.90 12.55 29.24
N GLU A 71 -2.89 13.33 29.68
CA GLU A 71 -4.28 13.08 29.36
C GLU A 71 -4.50 13.18 27.84
N MET A 72 -5.06 12.13 27.27
CA MET A 72 -5.43 12.08 25.86
C MET A 72 -6.91 12.44 25.73
N GLY A 73 -7.21 13.55 25.04
CA GLY A 73 -8.57 13.99 24.82
C GLY A 73 -9.45 12.89 24.20
N ALA A 74 -10.65 12.74 24.71
CA ALA A 74 -11.60 11.71 24.22
C ALA A 74 -12.01 11.94 22.76
N ASP A 75 -11.86 13.17 22.25
CA ASP A 75 -12.23 13.55 20.88
C ASP A 75 -11.11 13.29 19.85
N LEU A 76 -9.90 12.93 20.31
CA LEU A 76 -8.79 12.65 19.41
C LEU A 76 -9.11 11.40 18.57
N ALA A 77 -8.85 11.49 17.29
CA ALA A 77 -9.08 10.39 16.34
C ALA A 77 -8.11 9.22 16.60
N ASP A 78 -8.53 8.01 16.27
CA ASP A 78 -7.61 6.87 16.17
C ASP A 78 -6.46 7.19 15.22
N GLY A 79 -5.27 6.67 15.53
CA GLY A 79 -4.13 6.93 14.66
C GLY A 79 -2.78 6.72 15.31
N VAL A 80 -1.76 6.98 14.51
CA VAL A 80 -0.37 7.05 14.95
C VAL A 80 -0.09 8.47 15.43
N TYR A 81 0.58 8.58 16.57
CA TYR A 81 0.93 9.84 17.21
C TYR A 81 2.41 9.89 17.55
N LEU A 82 2.94 11.10 17.58
CA LEU A 82 4.30 11.38 18.03
C LEU A 82 4.25 12.29 19.24
N ALA A 83 5.00 11.96 20.29
CA ALA A 83 5.24 12.81 21.43
C ALA A 83 6.67 13.35 21.38
N VAL A 84 6.83 14.67 21.52
CA VAL A 84 8.11 15.38 21.45
C VAL A 84 8.29 16.19 22.72
N PRO A 85 9.14 15.74 23.67
CA PRO A 85 9.57 16.54 24.82
C PRO A 85 10.49 17.68 24.36
N LEU A 86 10.20 18.90 24.77
CA LEU A 86 10.91 20.10 24.35
C LEU A 86 11.22 21.01 25.53
N PRO A 87 12.34 21.75 25.52
CA PRO A 87 12.60 22.81 26.50
C PRO A 87 11.47 23.84 26.46
N LEU A 88 11.31 24.60 27.53
CA LEU A 88 10.36 25.69 27.60
C LEU A 88 10.98 26.97 27.07
N GLY A 89 10.21 27.64 26.18
CA GLY A 89 10.55 28.99 25.76
C GLY A 89 10.31 30.06 26.85
N PRO A 90 10.56 31.34 26.54
CA PRO A 90 10.39 32.45 27.49
C PRO A 90 8.97 32.60 28.06
N ASP A 91 7.97 32.20 27.29
CA ASP A 91 6.54 32.19 27.64
C ASP A 91 6.12 30.94 28.45
N ARG A 92 7.06 30.07 28.78
CA ARG A 92 6.85 28.77 29.44
C ARG A 92 6.06 27.77 28.64
N LEU A 93 5.93 27.98 27.32
CA LEU A 93 5.39 27.01 26.39
C LEU A 93 6.53 26.17 25.79
N PRO A 94 6.26 24.93 25.35
CA PRO A 94 7.25 24.13 24.61
C PRO A 94 7.72 24.88 23.36
N GLU A 95 9.01 24.80 23.09
CA GLU A 95 9.57 25.42 21.89
C GLU A 95 8.84 24.97 20.61
N PRO A 96 8.70 25.87 19.63
CA PRO A 96 8.06 25.52 18.37
C PRO A 96 8.89 24.48 17.60
N VAL A 97 8.17 23.59 16.93
CA VAL A 97 8.77 22.55 16.06
C VAL A 97 8.15 22.68 14.68
N LEU A 98 8.96 22.52 13.65
CA LEU A 98 8.45 22.46 12.28
C LEU A 98 7.58 21.21 12.12
N VAL A 99 6.31 21.41 11.78
CA VAL A 99 5.36 20.31 11.56
C VAL A 99 5.58 19.77 10.15
N SER A 100 6.18 18.59 10.06
CA SER A 100 6.49 17.93 8.80
C SER A 100 6.58 16.41 8.98
N ALA A 101 6.63 15.68 7.88
CA ALA A 101 6.84 14.23 7.90
C ALA A 101 8.17 13.82 8.57
N GLU A 102 9.17 14.72 8.60
CA GLU A 102 10.48 14.47 9.23
C GLU A 102 10.40 14.30 10.75
N LEU A 103 9.28 14.68 11.38
CA LEU A 103 9.06 14.41 12.81
C LEU A 103 9.17 12.92 13.14
N ALA A 104 8.82 12.04 12.22
CA ALA A 104 8.94 10.58 12.38
C ALA A 104 10.41 10.10 12.45
N ALA A 105 11.36 10.90 11.98
CA ALA A 105 12.79 10.59 12.02
C ALA A 105 13.54 11.23 13.21
N ARG A 106 12.84 11.94 14.10
CA ARG A 106 13.45 12.63 15.26
C ARG A 106 13.94 11.61 16.29
N LYS A 107 15.13 11.91 16.86
CA LYS A 107 15.75 11.06 17.90
C LYS A 107 15.21 11.31 19.30
N ASP A 108 14.62 12.47 19.54
CA ASP A 108 14.06 12.91 20.81
C ASP A 108 12.54 12.77 20.90
N ALA A 109 11.91 12.16 19.90
CA ALA A 109 10.49 11.84 19.87
C ALA A 109 10.25 10.36 20.18
N CYS A 110 9.02 10.01 20.49
CA CYS A 110 8.56 8.63 20.46
C CYS A 110 7.19 8.52 19.77
N LEU A 111 6.91 7.32 19.26
CA LEU A 111 5.64 6.97 18.65
C LEU A 111 4.76 6.26 19.67
N PHE A 112 3.46 6.54 19.60
CA PHE A 112 2.42 5.77 20.26
C PHE A 112 1.17 5.69 19.35
N ILE A 113 0.31 4.74 19.65
CA ILE A 113 -0.97 4.55 18.96
C ILE A 113 -2.09 5.00 19.90
N LEU A 114 -3.01 5.82 19.40
CA LEU A 114 -4.30 6.04 20.04
C LEU A 114 -5.34 5.17 19.35
N ARG A 115 -6.02 4.30 20.12
CA ARG A 115 -6.98 3.35 19.58
C ARG A 115 -8.24 3.27 20.41
N ARG A 116 -9.39 3.32 19.74
CA ARG A 116 -10.69 2.98 20.32
C ARG A 116 -10.97 1.50 20.09
N HIS A 117 -11.76 0.93 20.98
CA HIS A 117 -12.27 -0.42 20.71
C HIS A 117 -13.17 -0.39 19.48
N ALA A 118 -12.94 -1.31 18.56
CA ALA A 118 -13.79 -1.45 17.38
C ALA A 118 -15.23 -1.77 17.81
N ALA A 119 -16.20 -1.15 17.15
CA ALA A 119 -17.59 -1.46 17.40
C ALA A 119 -17.89 -2.92 17.04
N PRO A 120 -18.75 -3.63 17.80
CA PRO A 120 -19.17 -4.98 17.45
C PRO A 120 -19.73 -5.02 16.02
N GLY A 121 -19.28 -6.00 15.22
CA GLY A 121 -19.72 -6.16 13.83
C GLY A 121 -19.00 -5.27 12.81
N SER A 122 -18.18 -4.32 13.25
CA SER A 122 -17.36 -3.52 12.32
C SER A 122 -16.33 -4.40 11.59
N ARG A 123 -15.96 -3.95 10.38
CA ARG A 123 -14.91 -4.60 9.58
C ARG A 123 -13.72 -3.65 9.44
N PRO A 124 -12.87 -3.53 10.49
CA PRO A 124 -11.79 -2.56 10.49
C PRO A 124 -10.70 -2.93 9.47
N ILE A 125 -10.06 -1.90 8.93
CA ILE A 125 -8.76 -2.03 8.27
C ILE A 125 -7.71 -1.83 9.35
N TRP A 126 -6.98 -2.88 9.68
CA TRP A 126 -5.87 -2.85 10.61
C TRP A 126 -4.56 -2.63 9.88
N TYR A 127 -3.75 -1.69 10.34
CA TYR A 127 -2.35 -1.58 9.95
C TYR A 127 -1.47 -1.96 11.15
N LYS A 128 -0.68 -3.01 10.98
CA LYS A 128 0.22 -3.52 12.01
C LYS A 128 1.59 -2.87 11.89
N LEU A 129 2.01 -2.16 12.94
CA LEU A 129 3.37 -1.65 13.06
C LEU A 129 4.31 -2.77 13.51
N PRO A 130 5.43 -3.02 12.82
CA PRO A 130 6.35 -4.12 13.08
C PRO A 130 7.29 -3.79 14.26
N THR A 131 6.73 -3.63 15.46
CA THR A 131 7.45 -3.19 16.66
C THR A 131 8.49 -4.21 17.15
N ALA A 132 8.30 -5.49 16.88
CA ALA A 132 9.30 -6.53 17.11
C ALA A 132 10.52 -6.32 16.22
N THR A 133 10.32 -6.02 14.94
CA THR A 133 11.39 -5.69 13.99
C THR A 133 12.12 -4.43 14.43
N TYR A 134 11.41 -3.35 14.77
CA TYR A 134 12.05 -2.14 15.30
C TYR A 134 12.89 -2.43 16.55
N THR A 135 12.40 -3.24 17.47
CA THR A 135 13.12 -3.62 18.69
C THR A 135 14.38 -4.42 18.38
N ALA A 136 14.31 -5.34 17.41
CA ALA A 136 15.42 -6.18 17.00
C ALA A 136 16.60 -5.37 16.41
N TYR A 137 16.30 -4.30 15.67
CA TYR A 137 17.32 -3.41 15.08
C TYR A 137 17.74 -2.25 15.98
N ASN A 138 17.01 -1.98 17.05
CA ASN A 138 17.26 -0.83 17.92
C ASN A 138 18.52 -1.04 18.78
N GLN A 139 19.53 -0.17 18.62
CA GLN A 139 20.79 -0.19 19.36
C GLN A 139 20.81 0.68 20.63
N MET A 140 19.69 1.26 21.02
CA MET A 140 19.64 2.01 22.27
C MET A 140 20.00 1.12 23.46
N GLY A 141 20.96 1.53 24.25
CA GLY A 141 21.54 0.72 25.34
C GLY A 141 22.77 -0.10 24.91
N GLY A 142 23.20 0.02 23.64
CA GLY A 142 24.50 -0.48 23.18
C GLY A 142 24.51 -1.86 22.54
N ALA A 143 23.34 -2.49 22.31
CA ALA A 143 23.25 -3.74 21.56
C ALA A 143 21.91 -3.89 20.82
N SER A 144 21.91 -4.74 19.80
CA SER A 144 20.73 -5.20 19.04
C SER A 144 20.94 -6.66 18.63
N THR A 145 19.97 -7.27 17.94
CA THR A 145 20.14 -8.62 17.37
C THR A 145 21.28 -8.72 16.35
N TYR A 146 21.75 -7.60 15.82
CA TYR A 146 22.77 -7.52 14.77
C TYR A 146 24.12 -6.98 15.28
N ALA A 147 24.12 -6.23 16.36
CA ALA A 147 25.33 -5.62 16.89
C ALA A 147 25.42 -5.84 18.39
N ALA A 148 26.34 -6.71 18.80
CA ALA A 148 26.63 -6.94 20.20
C ALA A 148 28.06 -6.53 20.51
N PRO A 149 28.27 -5.63 21.47
CA PRO A 149 29.59 -5.34 22.02
C PRO A 149 30.14 -6.58 22.72
N GLN A 150 31.46 -6.57 23.02
CA GLN A 150 32.16 -7.71 23.59
C GLN A 150 31.54 -8.24 24.90
N TRP A 151 30.97 -7.36 25.72
CA TRP A 151 30.29 -7.72 26.96
C TRP A 151 28.94 -8.40 26.76
N ALA A 152 28.33 -8.28 25.56
CA ALA A 152 27.08 -8.89 25.18
C ALA A 152 27.25 -10.10 24.26
N ARG A 153 28.50 -10.54 24.00
CA ARG A 153 28.78 -11.68 23.09
C ARG A 153 28.19 -13.00 23.57
N ASP A 154 28.13 -13.18 24.87
CA ASP A 154 27.51 -14.36 25.46
C ASP A 154 25.98 -14.37 25.20
N TRP A 155 25.40 -13.21 25.03
CA TRP A 155 24.00 -13.05 24.66
C TRP A 155 23.71 -13.44 23.20
N THR A 156 24.59 -13.04 22.27
CA THR A 156 24.41 -13.40 20.85
C THR A 156 24.64 -14.87 20.59
N ALA A 157 25.45 -15.56 21.41
CA ALA A 157 25.59 -17.00 21.37
C ALA A 157 24.35 -17.72 21.95
N GLN A 158 23.66 -17.10 22.91
CA GLN A 158 22.48 -17.66 23.57
C GLN A 158 21.14 -17.08 23.07
N GLY A 159 21.17 -16.06 22.23
CA GLY A 159 20.03 -15.29 21.78
C GLY A 159 20.06 -13.83 22.22
N TYR A 160 19.15 -13.03 21.71
CA TYR A 160 18.98 -11.62 22.03
C TYR A 160 17.74 -11.41 22.87
N VAL A 161 17.88 -10.58 23.91
CA VAL A 161 16.76 -10.11 24.73
C VAL A 161 16.66 -8.59 24.58
N GLY A 162 15.56 -8.10 24.04
CA GLY A 162 15.29 -6.67 23.90
C GLY A 162 14.19 -6.20 24.82
N SER A 163 14.43 -5.14 25.59
CA SER A 163 13.36 -4.49 26.33
C SER A 163 12.45 -3.69 25.40
N LEU A 164 11.16 -3.83 25.61
CA LEU A 164 10.13 -3.01 24.97
C LEU A 164 9.95 -1.66 25.69
N GLN A 165 10.56 -1.49 26.89
CA GLN A 165 10.49 -0.28 27.70
C GLN A 165 11.79 0.54 27.56
N ARG A 166 12.07 1.02 26.36
CA ARG A 166 13.22 1.88 26.03
C ARG A 166 12.94 2.74 24.80
N PRO A 167 13.65 3.86 24.58
CA PRO A 167 13.49 4.67 23.38
C PRO A 167 13.67 3.85 22.10
N GLY A 168 12.83 4.10 21.10
CA GLY A 168 12.86 3.40 19.82
C GLY A 168 12.03 2.11 19.76
N ASN A 169 11.33 1.75 20.82
CA ASN A 169 10.49 0.54 20.89
C ASN A 169 9.35 0.49 19.85
N ALA A 170 8.98 1.64 19.30
CA ALA A 170 7.96 1.79 18.26
C ALA A 170 8.50 2.42 16.97
N GLY A 171 9.80 2.29 16.71
CA GLY A 171 10.44 2.76 15.48
C GLY A 171 10.73 4.26 15.39
N VAL A 172 10.49 5.04 16.46
CA VAL A 172 10.82 6.47 16.56
C VAL A 172 11.63 6.73 17.81
N GLY A 173 12.63 7.60 17.74
CA GLY A 173 13.49 7.94 18.87
C GLY A 173 14.58 6.93 19.20
N GLY A 174 14.67 5.86 18.45
CA GLY A 174 15.68 4.82 18.61
C GLY A 174 17.03 5.16 17.96
N ARG A 175 17.95 4.22 18.09
CA ARG A 175 19.21 4.21 17.39
C ARG A 175 19.30 2.92 16.56
N VAL A 176 19.37 3.05 15.27
CA VAL A 176 19.67 1.94 14.35
C VAL A 176 21.17 1.70 14.24
N MET A 177 21.59 0.62 13.59
CA MET A 177 22.99 0.22 13.45
C MET A 177 23.87 1.33 12.86
N GLU A 178 25.08 1.45 13.38
CA GLU A 178 26.13 2.20 12.69
C GLU A 178 26.44 1.50 11.38
N GLY A 179 26.28 2.21 10.27
CA GLY A 179 26.40 1.62 8.95
C GLY A 179 25.07 1.51 8.19
N ASP A 180 23.94 1.58 8.89
CA ASP A 180 22.64 1.82 8.24
C ASP A 180 22.62 3.25 7.72
N ALA A 181 23.22 3.44 6.55
CA ALA A 181 23.13 4.70 5.83
C ALA A 181 21.65 5.02 5.52
N PRO A 182 21.29 6.29 5.42
CA PRO A 182 20.01 6.66 4.84
C PRO A 182 19.84 5.95 3.49
N ASP A 183 18.64 5.49 3.21
CA ASP A 183 18.36 4.86 1.92
C ASP A 183 18.70 5.81 0.76
N ALA A 184 19.26 5.30 -0.32
CA ALA A 184 19.66 6.10 -1.47
C ALA A 184 18.47 6.77 -2.17
N TYR A 185 17.27 6.19 -2.03
CA TYR A 185 16.02 6.67 -2.65
C TYR A 185 15.17 7.51 -1.70
N LEU A 186 15.31 7.29 -0.38
CA LEU A 186 14.62 8.06 0.66
C LEU A 186 15.63 8.58 1.70
N ARG A 187 16.41 9.58 1.32
CA ARG A 187 17.57 10.08 2.11
C ARG A 187 17.22 10.69 3.46
N SER A 188 15.99 11.16 3.65
CA SER A 188 15.52 11.73 4.92
C SER A 188 15.24 10.67 5.98
N SER A 189 15.20 9.41 5.61
CA SER A 189 14.77 8.31 6.43
C SER A 189 15.86 7.23 6.54
N ARG A 190 15.87 6.52 7.66
CA ARG A 190 16.72 5.36 7.86
C ARG A 190 15.88 4.09 7.81
N ARG A 191 16.41 3.03 7.21
CA ARG A 191 15.81 1.71 7.25
C ARG A 191 15.59 1.26 8.70
N GLN A 192 14.74 0.29 8.89
CA GLN A 192 14.45 -0.31 10.22
C GLN A 192 13.80 0.67 11.21
N THR A 193 13.17 1.74 10.70
CA THR A 193 12.42 2.70 11.49
C THR A 193 11.05 2.96 10.88
N PHE A 194 10.11 3.44 11.69
CA PHE A 194 8.79 3.86 11.23
C PHE A 194 8.86 4.83 10.04
N ALA A 195 9.79 5.77 10.07
CA ALA A 195 9.91 6.82 9.06
C ALA A 195 10.22 6.28 7.65
N HIS A 196 10.79 5.08 7.53
CA HIS A 196 11.26 4.57 6.25
C HIS A 196 10.15 3.92 5.41
N TRP A 197 9.48 2.91 5.94
CA TRP A 197 8.47 2.15 5.20
C TRP A 197 7.04 2.43 5.65
N ASP A 198 6.82 2.50 6.97
CA ASP A 198 5.47 2.58 7.52
C ASP A 198 4.87 3.97 7.37
N ALA A 199 5.65 5.01 7.61
CA ALA A 199 5.20 6.39 7.50
C ALA A 199 4.68 6.73 6.09
N PRO A 200 5.38 6.42 4.98
CA PRO A 200 4.84 6.59 3.64
C PRO A 200 3.54 5.82 3.41
N PHE A 201 3.44 4.58 3.91
CA PHE A 201 2.24 3.78 3.73
C PHE A 201 1.05 4.31 4.51
N VAL A 202 1.26 4.65 5.79
CA VAL A 202 0.23 5.29 6.62
C VAL A 202 -0.29 6.56 5.96
N THR A 203 0.62 7.42 5.48
CA THR A 203 0.26 8.63 4.75
C THR A 203 -0.55 8.32 3.50
N TRP A 204 -0.10 7.34 2.71
CA TRP A 204 -0.76 6.94 1.48
C TRP A 204 -2.19 6.42 1.73
N LEU A 205 -2.38 5.56 2.73
CA LEU A 205 -3.70 5.03 3.10
C LEU A 205 -4.66 6.15 3.52
N GLU A 206 -4.25 6.97 4.47
CA GLU A 206 -5.14 8.02 5.00
C GLU A 206 -5.40 9.13 3.98
N GLN A 207 -4.44 9.47 3.14
CA GLN A 207 -4.65 10.45 2.06
C GLN A 207 -5.69 9.98 1.04
N ARG A 208 -5.87 8.68 0.88
CA ARG A 208 -6.89 8.09 0.01
C ARG A 208 -8.23 7.86 0.72
N GLY A 209 -8.35 8.34 1.96
CA GLY A 209 -9.58 8.28 2.73
C GLY A 209 -9.87 6.92 3.38
N TYR A 210 -8.89 5.98 3.37
CA TYR A 210 -9.06 4.75 4.15
C TYR A 210 -9.03 5.10 5.64
N GLN A 211 -10.05 4.64 6.36
CA GLN A 211 -10.06 4.72 7.82
C GLN A 211 -9.32 3.51 8.37
N VAL A 212 -8.18 3.76 8.97
CA VAL A 212 -7.27 2.73 9.43
C VAL A 212 -7.19 2.74 10.95
N SER A 213 -7.35 1.57 11.54
CA SER A 213 -7.00 1.32 12.94
C SER A 213 -5.59 0.72 13.01
N TYR A 214 -4.86 1.06 14.04
CA TYR A 214 -3.46 0.67 14.17
C TYR A 214 -3.26 -0.29 15.33
N CYS A 215 -2.34 -1.24 15.16
CA CYS A 215 -1.90 -2.14 16.21
C CYS A 215 -0.39 -2.40 16.10
N THR A 216 0.18 -2.93 17.16
CA THR A 216 1.57 -3.37 17.23
C THR A 216 1.66 -4.90 17.21
N ASP A 217 2.86 -5.45 17.02
CA ASP A 217 3.12 -6.87 17.24
C ASP A 217 2.76 -7.30 18.66
N TYR A 218 2.99 -6.42 19.63
CA TYR A 218 2.62 -6.62 21.01
C TYR A 218 1.11 -6.79 21.17
N ASP A 219 0.30 -5.88 20.60
CA ASP A 219 -1.16 -5.98 20.63
C ASP A 219 -1.61 -7.30 19.97
N LEU A 220 -1.06 -7.60 18.79
CA LEU A 220 -1.38 -8.82 18.06
C LEU A 220 -0.97 -10.09 18.84
N HIS A 221 0.09 -10.03 19.65
CA HIS A 221 0.52 -11.15 20.48
C HIS A 221 -0.37 -11.38 21.70
N TYR A 222 -0.84 -10.30 22.37
CA TYR A 222 -1.55 -10.43 23.66
C TYR A 222 -3.05 -10.28 23.57
N GLU A 223 -3.59 -9.50 22.66
CA GLU A 223 -5.03 -9.27 22.55
C GLU A 223 -5.67 -10.37 21.70
N GLU A 224 -6.28 -11.36 22.35
CA GLU A 224 -6.89 -12.50 21.67
C GLU A 224 -8.01 -12.10 20.70
N ASP A 225 -8.78 -11.08 21.07
CA ASP A 225 -9.94 -10.60 20.32
C ASP A 225 -9.61 -9.44 19.35
N LEU A 226 -8.34 -9.04 19.21
CA LEU A 226 -7.96 -7.93 18.32
C LEU A 226 -8.53 -8.11 16.91
N LEU A 227 -8.46 -9.32 16.38
CA LEU A 227 -8.95 -9.69 15.05
C LEU A 227 -10.27 -10.47 15.10
N ALA A 228 -11.11 -10.25 16.12
CA ALA A 228 -12.36 -11.00 16.29
C ALA A 228 -13.38 -10.76 15.18
N GLY A 229 -13.41 -9.55 14.61
CA GLY A 229 -14.26 -9.19 13.47
C GLY A 229 -13.70 -9.72 12.15
N ARG A 230 -14.52 -9.64 11.09
CA ARG A 230 -14.01 -9.80 9.72
C ARG A 230 -13.55 -8.42 9.22
N GLY A 231 -12.36 -8.35 8.66
CA GLY A 231 -11.79 -7.11 8.16
C GLY A 231 -10.54 -7.38 7.35
N LEU A 232 -9.69 -6.40 7.28
CA LEU A 232 -8.41 -6.48 6.59
C LEU A 232 -7.28 -6.18 7.57
N LEU A 233 -6.27 -7.05 7.63
CA LEU A 233 -5.00 -6.77 8.28
C LEU A 233 -3.96 -6.43 7.21
N ILE A 234 -3.29 -5.29 7.35
CA ILE A 234 -2.19 -4.85 6.49
C ILE A 234 -0.90 -4.86 7.28
N SER A 235 0.13 -5.46 6.70
CA SER A 235 1.53 -5.32 7.11
C SER A 235 2.30 -4.71 5.96
N GLY A 236 3.17 -3.71 6.23
CA GLY A 236 3.93 -2.99 5.22
C GLY A 236 5.43 -2.95 5.53
N GLY A 237 6.25 -2.79 4.48
CA GLY A 237 7.68 -2.61 4.60
C GLY A 237 8.44 -3.84 5.08
N HIS A 238 9.02 -3.77 6.27
CA HIS A 238 9.87 -4.81 6.83
C HIS A 238 9.27 -5.38 8.11
N ASP A 239 8.71 -6.57 8.02
CA ASP A 239 7.98 -7.22 9.11
C ASP A 239 8.50 -8.63 9.39
N GLU A 240 9.71 -8.68 9.91
CA GLU A 240 10.60 -9.83 9.93
C GLU A 240 10.39 -10.76 11.15
N TYR A 241 9.99 -10.20 12.32
CA TYR A 241 10.00 -10.89 13.61
C TYR A 241 8.59 -11.20 14.12
N TRP A 242 8.22 -12.47 14.11
CA TRP A 242 6.88 -12.93 14.49
C TRP A 242 6.89 -13.99 15.58
N SER A 243 5.95 -13.95 16.50
CA SER A 243 5.71 -15.02 17.48
C SER A 243 4.69 -16.04 16.97
N TRP A 244 4.68 -17.21 17.58
CA TRP A 244 3.66 -18.23 17.33
C TRP A 244 2.25 -17.70 17.54
N ALA A 245 2.01 -17.00 18.65
CA ALA A 245 0.69 -16.43 18.95
C ALA A 245 0.20 -15.47 17.85
N MET A 246 1.09 -14.63 17.31
CA MET A 246 0.75 -13.74 16.20
C MET A 246 0.36 -14.53 14.95
N ARG A 247 1.17 -15.54 14.58
CA ARG A 247 0.90 -16.39 13.41
C ARG A 247 -0.41 -17.15 13.56
N ASP A 248 -0.64 -17.78 14.70
CA ASP A 248 -1.84 -18.57 14.96
C ASP A 248 -3.12 -17.70 14.92
N ARG A 249 -3.05 -16.47 15.45
CA ARG A 249 -4.16 -15.51 15.38
C ARG A 249 -4.47 -15.06 13.97
N VAL A 250 -3.44 -14.76 13.18
CA VAL A 250 -3.64 -14.33 11.80
C VAL A 250 -4.12 -15.48 10.93
N LEU A 251 -3.60 -16.69 11.08
CA LEU A 251 -4.13 -17.88 10.40
C LEU A 251 -5.58 -18.13 10.77
N SER A 252 -5.90 -18.11 12.06
CA SER A 252 -7.28 -18.26 12.56
C SER A 252 -8.20 -17.15 12.05
N PHE A 253 -7.70 -15.91 11.92
CA PHE A 253 -8.44 -14.80 11.32
C PHE A 253 -8.78 -15.07 9.85
N VAL A 254 -7.83 -15.54 9.05
CA VAL A 254 -8.06 -15.93 7.66
C VAL A 254 -9.04 -17.09 7.55
N ASP A 255 -8.90 -18.09 8.43
CA ASP A 255 -9.79 -19.26 8.47
C ASP A 255 -11.23 -18.91 8.88
N ARG A 256 -11.45 -17.77 9.51
CA ARG A 256 -12.79 -17.21 9.79
C ARG A 256 -13.29 -16.26 8.71
N GLY A 257 -12.56 -16.09 7.61
CA GLY A 257 -12.93 -15.23 6.47
C GLY A 257 -12.43 -13.80 6.57
N GLY A 258 -11.45 -13.51 7.42
CA GLY A 258 -10.70 -12.26 7.43
C GLY A 258 -9.66 -12.23 6.30
N ASN A 259 -9.19 -11.06 5.94
CA ASN A 259 -8.25 -10.85 4.85
C ASN A 259 -6.92 -10.28 5.34
N VAL A 260 -5.82 -10.62 4.67
CA VAL A 260 -4.48 -10.15 5.01
C VAL A 260 -3.75 -9.65 3.78
N CYS A 261 -3.06 -8.52 3.89
CA CYS A 261 -2.15 -8.01 2.90
C CYS A 261 -0.74 -7.89 3.47
N PHE A 262 0.20 -8.59 2.87
CA PHE A 262 1.62 -8.45 3.11
C PHE A 262 2.24 -7.61 1.98
N PHE A 263 2.34 -6.30 2.22
CA PHE A 263 3.12 -5.39 1.37
C PHE A 263 4.55 -5.30 1.92
N THR A 264 5.16 -6.46 2.12
CA THR A 264 6.39 -6.67 2.88
C THR A 264 7.36 -7.57 2.14
N GLY A 265 8.60 -7.60 2.59
CA GLY A 265 9.58 -8.61 2.30
C GLY A 265 10.28 -9.05 3.60
N ASP A 266 10.98 -10.17 3.56
CA ASP A 266 11.48 -10.88 4.73
C ASP A 266 10.37 -11.16 5.76
N THR A 267 9.18 -11.42 5.24
CA THR A 267 7.94 -11.47 5.99
C THR A 267 7.94 -12.64 6.96
N ALA A 268 7.79 -12.36 8.26
CA ALA A 268 7.79 -13.36 9.31
C ALA A 268 9.00 -14.31 9.23
N CYS A 269 10.20 -13.78 8.96
CA CYS A 269 11.41 -14.56 8.74
C CYS A 269 11.95 -15.17 10.04
N PHE A 270 11.94 -14.41 11.15
CA PHE A 270 12.48 -14.87 12.43
C PHE A 270 11.38 -15.12 13.46
N GLU A 271 11.55 -16.23 14.18
CA GLU A 271 10.74 -16.53 15.34
C GLU A 271 11.18 -15.71 16.56
N VAL A 272 10.22 -15.11 17.23
CA VAL A 272 10.43 -14.40 18.49
C VAL A 272 9.41 -14.84 19.54
N GLU A 273 9.71 -14.52 20.78
CA GLU A 273 8.83 -14.74 21.91
C GLU A 273 8.76 -13.48 22.77
N PHE A 274 7.59 -13.16 23.25
CA PHE A 274 7.40 -12.09 24.23
C PHE A 274 7.37 -12.66 25.63
N SER A 275 7.96 -11.95 26.59
CA SER A 275 7.94 -12.37 27.98
C SER A 275 6.51 -12.40 28.53
N PRO A 276 6.19 -13.27 29.50
CA PRO A 276 4.88 -13.27 30.15
C PRO A 276 4.53 -11.93 30.84
N SER A 277 5.54 -11.17 31.25
CA SER A 277 5.40 -9.80 31.80
C SER A 277 5.20 -8.75 30.73
N ALA A 278 5.24 -9.15 29.45
CA ALA A 278 4.99 -8.30 28.29
C ALA A 278 5.98 -7.14 28.11
N ASP A 279 7.14 -7.20 28.71
CA ASP A 279 8.14 -6.12 28.71
C ASP A 279 9.40 -6.42 27.89
N ARG A 280 9.54 -7.67 27.39
CA ARG A 280 10.74 -8.13 26.66
C ARG A 280 10.40 -8.95 25.44
N LEU A 281 11.29 -8.84 24.47
CA LEU A 281 11.34 -9.65 23.26
C LEU A 281 12.56 -10.57 23.32
N PHE A 282 12.34 -11.85 23.09
CA PHE A 282 13.39 -12.88 22.96
C PHE A 282 13.54 -13.28 21.48
N CYS A 283 14.76 -13.27 20.99
CA CYS A 283 15.07 -13.70 19.62
C CYS A 283 16.33 -14.58 19.62
N ARG A 284 16.31 -15.68 18.86
CA ARG A 284 17.48 -16.56 18.63
C ARG A 284 17.83 -16.65 17.17
N LYS A 285 18.42 -15.61 16.65
CA LYS A 285 18.66 -15.47 15.21
C LYS A 285 19.59 -16.54 14.60
N MET A 286 20.57 -17.05 15.34
CA MET A 286 21.66 -17.88 14.80
C MET A 286 21.91 -19.18 15.57
N ALA A 287 21.22 -19.43 16.65
CA ALA A 287 21.43 -20.63 17.48
C ALA A 287 20.17 -21.48 17.51
N GLY A 288 20.22 -22.69 17.02
CA GLY A 288 19.13 -23.64 17.20
C GLY A 288 18.88 -23.94 18.69
N GLY A 289 17.61 -23.99 19.10
CA GLY A 289 17.17 -24.33 20.45
C GLY A 289 16.58 -23.17 21.27
N SER A 290 15.66 -23.49 22.16
CA SER A 290 14.94 -22.50 23.00
C SER A 290 15.83 -21.77 24.00
N PRO A 291 15.63 -20.46 24.27
CA PRO A 291 16.19 -19.79 25.43
C PRO A 291 15.69 -20.46 26.72
N GLU A 292 16.56 -20.67 27.68
CA GLU A 292 16.13 -21.12 29.01
C GLU A 292 15.06 -20.15 29.54
N GLY A 293 13.90 -20.67 29.87
CA GLY A 293 12.76 -19.89 30.39
C GLY A 293 11.73 -19.46 29.34
N SER A 294 11.87 -19.77 28.06
CA SER A 294 10.88 -19.42 27.03
C SER A 294 9.63 -20.30 27.07
N GLY A 295 9.72 -21.50 27.64
CA GLY A 295 8.59 -22.42 27.74
C GLY A 295 8.13 -23.05 26.42
N SER A 296 8.83 -22.77 25.32
CA SER A 296 8.49 -23.26 23.98
C SER A 296 9.49 -24.29 23.49
N ASP A 297 9.00 -25.47 23.15
CA ASP A 297 9.79 -26.55 22.52
C ASP A 297 9.97 -26.36 21.00
N ARG A 298 9.42 -25.27 20.43
CA ARG A 298 9.21 -25.08 18.99
C ARG A 298 10.17 -24.10 18.38
N ILE A 299 11.41 -23.97 18.79
CA ILE A 299 12.25 -22.89 18.31
C ILE A 299 13.18 -23.32 17.21
N GLY A 300 12.88 -22.85 16.01
CA GLY A 300 13.85 -22.63 14.94
C GLY A 300 14.12 -21.15 14.77
N ALA A 301 15.38 -20.78 14.53
CA ALA A 301 15.74 -19.39 14.33
C ALA A 301 15.04 -18.75 13.12
N LEU A 302 14.66 -19.54 12.13
CA LEU A 302 14.11 -19.12 10.85
C LEU A 302 12.83 -19.87 10.55
N TRP A 303 11.71 -19.17 10.39
CA TRP A 303 10.46 -19.75 9.90
C TRP A 303 10.63 -20.52 8.58
N PRO A 304 11.36 -20.01 7.56
CA PRO A 304 11.57 -20.74 6.31
C PRO A 304 12.25 -22.10 6.45
N VAL A 305 12.99 -22.33 7.54
CA VAL A 305 13.58 -23.64 7.83
C VAL A 305 12.56 -24.59 8.43
N ASN A 306 11.65 -24.06 9.27
CA ASN A 306 10.67 -24.86 9.97
C ASN A 306 9.40 -25.08 9.14
N ASP A 307 9.02 -24.11 8.34
CA ASP A 307 7.89 -24.15 7.43
C ASP A 307 8.21 -23.45 6.11
N PRO A 308 9.03 -24.12 5.25
CA PRO A 308 9.50 -23.50 3.99
C PRO A 308 8.40 -23.23 2.97
N ASP A 309 7.21 -23.77 3.16
CA ASP A 309 6.02 -23.58 2.32
C ASP A 309 4.96 -22.76 3.06
N ASP A 310 5.38 -21.78 3.76
CA ASP A 310 4.57 -20.98 4.65
C ASP A 310 3.15 -20.71 4.14
N TRP A 311 2.18 -21.28 4.85
CA TRP A 311 0.78 -21.08 4.55
C TRP A 311 0.32 -19.64 4.75
N LEU A 312 1.00 -18.91 5.62
CA LEU A 312 0.64 -17.55 5.94
C LEU A 312 1.17 -16.57 4.89
N THR A 313 2.47 -16.59 4.64
CA THR A 313 3.14 -15.60 3.76
C THR A 313 3.17 -16.03 2.29
N MET A 314 3.04 -17.32 2.02
CA MET A 314 3.05 -17.95 0.69
C MET A 314 4.37 -17.88 -0.07
N SER A 315 5.33 -17.12 0.41
CA SER A 315 6.65 -16.86 -0.15
C SER A 315 7.71 -16.91 0.95
N SER A 316 8.97 -16.91 0.57
CA SER A 316 10.05 -17.02 1.54
C SER A 316 11.29 -16.26 1.06
N PRO A 317 12.06 -15.64 1.97
CA PRO A 317 13.37 -15.09 1.66
C PRO A 317 14.38 -16.12 1.15
N ALA A 318 14.16 -17.40 1.43
CA ALA A 318 15.01 -18.49 0.89
C ALA A 318 15.01 -18.54 -0.65
N TRP A 319 13.98 -18.05 -1.31
CA TRP A 319 13.85 -18.00 -2.77
C TRP A 319 14.01 -16.60 -3.35
N GLY A 320 14.05 -15.57 -2.49
CA GLY A 320 14.20 -14.17 -2.86
C GLY A 320 15.56 -13.62 -2.46
N GLY A 321 15.81 -13.54 -1.15
CA GLY A 321 17.04 -13.00 -0.58
C GLY A 321 17.10 -11.49 -0.57
N GLY A 322 18.27 -10.92 -0.26
CA GLY A 322 18.44 -9.49 -0.10
C GLY A 322 19.80 -8.96 -0.48
N TRP A 323 19.86 -7.64 -0.71
CA TRP A 323 21.10 -6.93 -0.94
C TRP A 323 21.18 -5.69 -0.04
N TRP A 324 21.87 -5.84 1.08
CA TRP A 324 21.84 -4.91 2.21
C TRP A 324 22.75 -3.67 2.06
N ASP A 325 23.50 -3.54 0.96
CA ASP A 325 24.35 -2.37 0.69
C ASP A 325 23.58 -1.16 0.10
N GLY A 326 22.27 -1.22 0.04
CA GLY A 326 21.41 -0.17 -0.54
C GLY A 326 21.16 -0.28 -2.02
N ARG A 327 21.80 -1.23 -2.70
CA ARG A 327 21.57 -1.49 -4.12
C ARG A 327 20.16 -2.08 -4.34
N ARG A 328 19.57 -1.76 -5.49
CA ARG A 328 18.30 -2.33 -5.93
C ARG A 328 18.49 -3.07 -7.23
N ALA A 329 17.68 -4.10 -7.46
CA ALA A 329 17.63 -4.76 -8.75
C ALA A 329 17.00 -3.84 -9.79
N VAL A 330 17.62 -3.75 -10.97
CA VAL A 330 17.02 -3.05 -12.13
C VAL A 330 16.06 -4.03 -12.80
N THR A 331 14.93 -4.29 -12.14
CA THR A 331 13.87 -5.17 -12.61
C THR A 331 12.55 -4.77 -11.97
N GLY A 332 11.44 -5.28 -12.50
CA GLY A 332 10.11 -5.06 -11.97
C GLY A 332 9.24 -6.30 -12.15
N TYR A 333 8.02 -6.23 -11.67
CA TYR A 333 7.08 -7.33 -11.78
C TYR A 333 6.54 -7.45 -13.20
N GLN A 334 6.59 -8.65 -13.75
CA GLN A 334 5.89 -9.05 -14.95
C GLN A 334 4.65 -9.86 -14.56
N ALA A 335 3.50 -9.50 -15.12
CA ALA A 335 2.26 -10.20 -14.85
C ALA A 335 2.33 -11.64 -15.37
N VAL A 336 1.95 -12.60 -14.53
CA VAL A 336 1.71 -13.99 -14.91
C VAL A 336 0.23 -14.18 -15.25
N VAL A 337 -0.67 -13.52 -14.49
CA VAL A 337 -2.12 -13.51 -14.74
C VAL A 337 -2.57 -12.05 -14.95
N GLY A 338 -2.27 -11.50 -16.12
CA GLY A 338 -2.46 -10.08 -16.43
C GLY A 338 -3.92 -9.60 -16.40
N THR A 339 -4.89 -10.51 -16.52
CA THR A 339 -6.33 -10.20 -16.45
C THR A 339 -6.91 -10.28 -15.03
N HIS A 340 -6.06 -10.47 -14.01
CA HIS A 340 -6.54 -10.56 -12.64
C HIS A 340 -7.01 -9.19 -12.12
N TRP A 341 -8.08 -9.14 -11.33
CA TRP A 341 -8.67 -7.91 -10.78
C TRP A 341 -7.66 -7.04 -10.00
N ALA A 342 -6.61 -7.61 -9.42
CA ALA A 342 -5.56 -6.84 -8.74
C ALA A 342 -4.82 -5.90 -9.70
N PHE A 343 -4.89 -6.17 -11.01
CA PHE A 343 -4.24 -5.41 -12.07
C PHE A 343 -5.20 -4.54 -12.88
N ASP A 344 -6.43 -4.36 -12.42
CA ASP A 344 -7.37 -3.47 -13.08
C ASP A 344 -6.79 -2.05 -13.17
N GLY A 345 -6.70 -1.51 -14.38
CA GLY A 345 -6.10 -0.20 -14.64
C GLY A 345 -4.57 -0.13 -14.52
N VAL A 346 -3.88 -1.28 -14.44
CA VAL A 346 -2.41 -1.35 -14.40
C VAL A 346 -1.86 -1.68 -15.78
N GLU A 347 -0.96 -0.85 -16.27
CA GLU A 347 -0.16 -1.13 -17.45
C GLU A 347 1.18 -1.75 -17.02
N PHE A 348 1.50 -2.93 -17.55
CA PHE A 348 2.79 -3.56 -17.34
C PHE A 348 3.73 -3.19 -18.49
N PRO A 349 4.73 -2.34 -18.28
CA PRO A 349 5.75 -2.09 -19.29
C PRO A 349 6.59 -3.36 -19.54
N PRO A 350 7.32 -3.44 -20.66
CA PRO A 350 8.12 -4.63 -21.01
C PRO A 350 9.15 -5.04 -19.95
N ASP A 351 9.63 -4.10 -19.15
CA ASP A 351 10.61 -4.27 -18.08
C ASP A 351 9.97 -4.42 -16.68
N GLY A 352 8.66 -4.44 -16.60
CA GLY A 352 7.90 -4.57 -15.36
C GLY A 352 7.18 -3.29 -14.92
N ILE A 353 6.53 -3.32 -13.76
CA ILE A 353 5.69 -2.21 -13.26
C ILE A 353 6.47 -1.07 -12.61
N THR A 354 7.72 -1.28 -12.23
CA THR A 354 8.51 -0.26 -11.53
C THR A 354 9.00 0.85 -12.44
N GLY A 355 8.68 0.83 -13.72
CA GLY A 355 9.10 1.85 -14.69
C GLY A 355 10.61 2.21 -14.66
N GLY A 356 11.34 1.54 -13.83
CA GLY A 356 12.79 1.52 -13.74
C GLY A 356 13.45 2.78 -13.21
N THR A 357 12.74 3.76 -12.62
CA THR A 357 13.43 5.03 -12.60
C THR A 357 13.57 5.72 -11.26
N ALA A 358 12.48 6.02 -10.55
CA ALA A 358 12.62 6.90 -9.40
C ALA A 358 12.84 6.12 -8.09
N THR A 359 12.13 5.02 -7.91
CA THR A 359 12.19 4.21 -6.69
C THR A 359 12.03 2.73 -7.03
N PRO A 360 13.11 2.03 -7.39
CA PRO A 360 13.05 0.59 -7.61
C PRO A 360 12.58 -0.13 -6.35
N VAL A 361 11.56 -0.97 -6.47
CA VAL A 361 10.98 -1.68 -5.32
C VAL A 361 11.61 -3.04 -5.07
N ILE A 362 12.42 -3.55 -5.99
CA ILE A 362 13.02 -4.87 -5.88
C ILE A 362 14.46 -4.79 -5.43
N GLY A 363 14.85 -5.64 -4.47
CA GLY A 363 16.24 -5.96 -4.24
C GLY A 363 16.89 -5.53 -2.93
N TYR A 364 16.16 -4.87 -2.01
CA TYR A 364 16.70 -4.76 -0.65
C TYR A 364 16.53 -6.11 0.06
N GLU A 365 15.31 -6.49 0.34
CA GLU A 365 14.95 -7.83 0.83
C GLU A 365 13.67 -8.27 0.10
N THR A 366 13.67 -9.50 -0.35
CA THR A 366 12.61 -10.04 -1.19
C THR A 366 12.22 -11.45 -0.79
N ASP A 367 10.92 -11.73 -0.87
CA ASP A 367 10.35 -13.06 -0.69
C ASP A 367 9.95 -13.65 -2.04
N GLY A 368 10.53 -14.79 -2.35
CA GLY A 368 10.29 -15.47 -3.59
C GLY A 368 9.56 -16.80 -3.44
N VAL A 369 9.42 -17.48 -4.55
CA VAL A 369 8.83 -18.82 -4.64
C VAL A 369 9.73 -19.76 -5.42
N ARG A 370 9.59 -21.03 -5.13
CA ARG A 370 10.18 -22.06 -5.98
C ARG A 370 9.32 -22.26 -7.23
N LEU A 371 9.95 -22.19 -8.38
CA LEU A 371 9.31 -22.37 -9.68
C LEU A 371 9.57 -23.77 -10.25
N GLU A 372 8.65 -24.26 -11.08
CA GLU A 372 8.90 -25.39 -11.96
C GLU A 372 9.99 -25.02 -12.98
N ARG A 373 10.95 -25.91 -13.17
CA ARG A 373 12.04 -25.65 -14.11
C ARG A 373 11.50 -25.46 -15.53
N LYS A 374 11.91 -24.35 -16.16
CA LYS A 374 11.60 -24.02 -17.57
C LYS A 374 10.10 -23.95 -17.90
N SER A 375 9.23 -23.67 -16.90
CA SER A 375 7.83 -23.39 -17.19
C SER A 375 7.66 -22.02 -17.83
N ASP A 376 6.88 -21.96 -18.90
CA ASP A 376 6.45 -20.73 -19.57
C ASP A 376 4.96 -20.86 -19.90
N PRO A 377 4.06 -20.08 -19.28
CA PRO A 377 4.34 -19.11 -18.22
C PRO A 377 4.87 -19.73 -16.92
N PRO A 378 5.50 -18.93 -16.02
CA PRO A 378 6.03 -19.41 -14.75
C PRO A 378 4.97 -20.10 -13.90
N ARG A 379 5.31 -21.25 -13.33
CA ARG A 379 4.42 -22.03 -12.45
C ARG A 379 5.09 -22.29 -11.12
N LEU A 380 4.27 -22.31 -10.05
CA LEU A 380 4.72 -22.70 -8.72
C LEU A 380 5.10 -24.19 -8.72
N ALA A 381 6.28 -24.51 -8.21
CA ALA A 381 6.64 -25.90 -7.97
C ALA A 381 5.79 -26.46 -6.81
N GLU A 382 5.20 -27.63 -7.00
CA GLU A 382 4.50 -28.33 -5.92
C GLU A 382 5.51 -28.79 -4.85
N HIS A 383 5.34 -28.34 -3.62
CA HIS A 383 6.27 -28.68 -2.55
C HIS A 383 5.73 -29.76 -1.60
N ARG A 384 4.45 -29.79 -1.32
CA ARG A 384 3.76 -30.85 -0.55
C ARG A 384 2.37 -31.10 -1.10
N LYS A 385 1.96 -32.34 -1.15
CA LYS A 385 0.59 -32.72 -1.54
C LYS A 385 -0.43 -32.02 -0.63
N GLY A 386 -1.25 -31.17 -1.21
CA GLY A 386 -2.37 -30.50 -0.55
C GLY A 386 -2.14 -29.04 -0.11
N LEU A 387 -0.91 -28.55 -0.04
CA LEU A 387 -0.63 -27.16 0.41
C LEU A 387 -0.66 -26.13 -0.73
N GLY A 388 -0.71 -26.55 -1.99
CA GLY A 388 -0.79 -25.65 -3.16
C GLY A 388 -2.21 -25.16 -3.51
N ALA A 389 -3.25 -25.74 -2.90
CA ALA A 389 -4.62 -25.43 -3.26
C ALA A 389 -4.97 -23.98 -2.93
N GLY A 390 -5.38 -23.20 -3.93
CA GLY A 390 -5.84 -21.83 -3.78
C GLY A 390 -4.76 -20.76 -3.88
N ARG A 391 -3.47 -21.08 -4.09
CA ARG A 391 -2.42 -20.10 -4.37
C ARG A 391 -2.36 -19.77 -5.85
N VAL A 392 -2.30 -18.50 -6.17
CA VAL A 392 -2.14 -17.98 -7.53
C VAL A 392 -0.90 -17.09 -7.58
N LEU A 393 0.03 -17.41 -8.48
CA LEU A 393 1.15 -16.54 -8.82
C LEU A 393 0.64 -15.45 -9.76
N LEU A 394 0.50 -14.22 -9.27
CA LEU A 394 -0.06 -13.11 -10.02
C LEU A 394 0.98 -12.42 -10.90
N ALA A 395 2.15 -12.14 -10.31
CA ALA A 395 3.26 -11.52 -11.00
C ALA A 395 4.60 -11.99 -10.40
N LEU A 396 5.66 -11.86 -11.17
CA LEU A 396 6.99 -12.32 -10.79
C LEU A 396 8.03 -11.27 -11.23
N ALA A 397 8.92 -10.91 -10.31
CA ALA A 397 10.13 -10.17 -10.63
C ALA A 397 11.34 -11.11 -10.50
N ARG A 398 12.03 -11.37 -11.61
CA ARG A 398 13.23 -12.19 -11.61
C ARG A 398 14.42 -11.35 -11.15
N LEU A 399 15.15 -11.85 -10.17
CA LEU A 399 16.37 -11.21 -9.68
C LEU A 399 17.55 -11.51 -10.61
N PRO A 400 18.55 -10.63 -10.66
CA PRO A 400 19.76 -10.85 -11.48
C PRO A 400 20.49 -12.13 -11.09
N ALA A 401 21.12 -12.79 -12.05
CA ALA A 401 21.96 -13.95 -11.81
C ALA A 401 23.04 -13.64 -10.75
N GLY A 402 23.21 -14.55 -9.80
CA GLY A 402 24.16 -14.37 -8.69
C GLY A 402 23.64 -13.47 -7.54
N TRP A 403 22.38 -13.06 -7.57
CA TRP A 403 21.75 -12.30 -6.48
C TRP A 403 21.78 -13.09 -5.16
N VAL A 404 21.43 -14.35 -5.20
CA VAL A 404 21.58 -15.30 -4.08
C VAL A 404 22.63 -16.33 -4.44
N ALA A 405 23.62 -16.52 -3.58
CA ALA A 405 24.68 -17.49 -3.79
C ALA A 405 24.11 -18.92 -3.88
N GLY A 406 24.35 -19.58 -5.03
CA GLY A 406 23.93 -20.97 -5.27
C GLY A 406 22.47 -21.13 -5.71
N TYR A 407 21.74 -20.05 -5.95
CA TYR A 407 20.37 -20.08 -6.47
C TYR A 407 20.22 -19.16 -7.68
N GLU A 408 20.01 -19.76 -8.86
CA GLU A 408 19.96 -19.02 -10.14
C GLU A 408 18.59 -18.41 -10.44
N GLU A 409 17.53 -18.88 -9.78
CA GLU A 409 16.13 -18.48 -10.05
C GLU A 409 15.52 -17.60 -8.96
N ALA A 410 16.37 -16.86 -8.22
CA ALA A 410 15.90 -15.95 -7.18
C ALA A 410 14.88 -14.94 -7.74
N ASN A 411 13.81 -14.71 -6.99
CA ASN A 411 12.71 -13.89 -7.46
C ASN A 411 11.98 -13.18 -6.31
N ALA A 412 11.21 -12.14 -6.62
CA ALA A 412 10.18 -11.61 -5.78
C ALA A 412 8.81 -12.00 -6.38
N ALA A 413 7.91 -12.53 -5.57
CA ALA A 413 6.66 -13.10 -6.06
C ALA A 413 5.44 -12.36 -5.51
N MET A 414 4.54 -11.97 -6.40
CA MET A 414 3.24 -11.45 -6.04
C MET A 414 2.22 -12.59 -6.06
N LEU A 415 1.59 -12.83 -4.93
CA LEU A 415 0.76 -14.01 -4.70
C LEU A 415 -0.60 -13.64 -4.12
N LEU A 416 -1.59 -14.46 -4.43
CA LEU A 416 -2.89 -14.46 -3.77
C LEU A 416 -3.26 -15.88 -3.37
N ARG A 417 -3.79 -16.04 -2.18
CA ARG A 417 -4.41 -17.27 -1.71
C ARG A 417 -5.82 -17.00 -1.22
N THR A 418 -6.74 -17.90 -1.53
CA THR A 418 -8.09 -17.90 -0.97
C THR A 418 -8.26 -19.12 -0.10
N ALA A 419 -8.58 -18.91 1.17
CA ALA A 419 -8.92 -19.99 2.10
C ALA A 419 -10.33 -20.55 1.81
N PRO A 420 -10.63 -21.78 2.23
CA PRO A 420 -11.98 -22.34 2.07
C PRO A 420 -13.10 -21.51 2.70
N SER A 421 -12.81 -20.74 3.72
CA SER A 421 -13.71 -19.79 4.38
C SER A 421 -14.04 -18.55 3.53
N GLY A 422 -13.32 -18.34 2.42
CA GLY A 422 -13.34 -17.12 1.62
C GLY A 422 -12.36 -16.04 2.08
N GLY A 423 -11.65 -16.23 3.19
CA GLY A 423 -10.56 -15.34 3.60
C GLY A 423 -9.40 -15.35 2.60
N MET A 424 -8.82 -14.21 2.35
CA MET A 424 -7.76 -14.04 1.35
C MET A 424 -6.47 -13.54 1.97
N VAL A 425 -5.35 -14.02 1.42
CA VAL A 425 -4.02 -13.51 1.74
C VAL A 425 -3.37 -13.05 0.44
N PHE A 426 -2.92 -11.80 0.42
CA PHE A 426 -2.18 -11.19 -0.68
C PHE A 426 -0.76 -10.85 -0.22
N SER A 427 0.25 -11.09 -1.05
CA SER A 427 1.65 -10.77 -0.77
C SER A 427 2.32 -10.18 -2.00
N VAL A 428 3.21 -9.21 -1.80
CA VAL A 428 4.05 -8.63 -2.87
C VAL A 428 5.48 -9.16 -2.87
N GLY A 429 5.99 -9.62 -1.72
CA GLY A 429 7.33 -10.20 -1.60
C GLY A 429 8.48 -9.20 -1.75
N THR A 430 8.32 -7.96 -1.28
CA THR A 430 9.41 -6.97 -1.22
C THR A 430 9.19 -5.93 -0.12
N THR A 431 10.26 -5.57 0.60
CA THR A 431 10.23 -4.54 1.65
C THR A 431 9.95 -3.14 1.11
N ASP A 432 10.45 -2.83 -0.07
CA ASP A 432 10.47 -1.45 -0.60
C ASP A 432 9.18 -1.03 -1.29
N TRP A 433 8.16 -1.89 -1.29
CA TRP A 433 6.84 -1.58 -1.87
C TRP A 433 6.27 -0.22 -1.41
N PRO A 434 6.30 0.12 -0.09
CA PRO A 434 5.77 1.40 0.39
C PRO A 434 6.47 2.63 -0.18
N LEU A 435 7.74 2.52 -0.54
CA LEU A 435 8.52 3.66 -1.05
C LEU A 435 8.06 4.11 -2.44
N ALA A 436 7.39 3.25 -3.20
CA ALA A 436 6.96 3.52 -4.56
C ALA A 436 5.46 3.86 -4.68
N LEU A 437 4.70 3.85 -3.59
CA LEU A 437 3.25 4.07 -3.61
C LEU A 437 2.80 5.37 -4.30
N GLU A 438 3.60 6.44 -4.19
CA GLU A 438 3.32 7.73 -4.81
C GLU A 438 4.10 7.96 -6.10
N THR A 439 5.20 7.24 -6.31
CA THR A 439 6.13 7.48 -7.42
C THR A 439 5.97 6.49 -8.57
N ASP A 440 5.42 5.32 -8.30
CA ASP A 440 5.10 4.30 -9.31
C ASP A 440 3.60 4.05 -9.34
N ARG A 441 3.00 4.37 -10.48
CA ARG A 441 1.55 4.27 -10.66
C ARG A 441 1.05 2.83 -10.55
N GLY A 442 1.78 1.87 -11.08
CA GLY A 442 1.40 0.45 -11.03
C GLY A 442 1.35 -0.04 -9.59
N VAL A 443 2.37 0.31 -8.78
CA VAL A 443 2.43 0.00 -7.35
C VAL A 443 1.24 0.61 -6.61
N GLY A 444 0.98 1.92 -6.82
CA GLY A 444 -0.15 2.60 -6.18
C GLY A 444 -1.51 2.02 -6.60
N GLN A 445 -1.69 1.69 -7.88
CA GLN A 445 -2.95 1.14 -8.39
C GLN A 445 -3.21 -0.29 -7.90
N ILE A 446 -2.20 -1.15 -7.92
CA ILE A 446 -2.31 -2.52 -7.36
C ILE A 446 -2.69 -2.45 -5.88
N THR A 447 -2.01 -1.60 -5.11
CA THR A 447 -2.31 -1.43 -3.69
C THR A 447 -3.75 -0.97 -3.47
N ALA A 448 -4.23 0.01 -4.23
CA ALA A 448 -5.60 0.48 -4.14
C ALA A 448 -6.62 -0.61 -4.49
N ASN A 449 -6.40 -1.35 -5.58
CA ASN A 449 -7.28 -2.44 -5.99
C ASN A 449 -7.38 -3.51 -4.89
N VAL A 450 -6.23 -3.91 -4.34
CA VAL A 450 -6.14 -4.98 -3.33
C VAL A 450 -6.75 -4.53 -2.01
N VAL A 451 -6.36 -3.38 -1.48
CA VAL A 451 -6.88 -2.87 -0.19
C VAL A 451 -8.39 -2.69 -0.26
N THR A 452 -8.90 -2.03 -1.31
CA THR A 452 -10.34 -1.80 -1.48
C THR A 452 -11.12 -3.11 -1.57
N ARG A 453 -10.61 -4.07 -2.36
CA ARG A 453 -11.27 -5.37 -2.54
C ARG A 453 -11.29 -6.20 -1.26
N LEU A 454 -10.16 -6.27 -0.57
CA LEU A 454 -10.01 -7.12 0.62
C LEU A 454 -10.62 -6.50 1.88
N ALA A 455 -10.82 -5.19 1.91
CA ALA A 455 -11.61 -4.55 2.95
C ALA A 455 -13.13 -4.85 2.85
N ASP A 456 -13.58 -5.48 1.76
CA ASP A 456 -14.99 -5.77 1.45
C ASP A 456 -15.87 -4.50 1.50
N ARG A 457 -15.28 -3.39 1.06
CA ARG A 457 -15.85 -2.04 1.16
C ARG A 457 -15.69 -1.26 -0.14
N ALA A 458 -15.65 -1.99 -1.26
CA ALA A 458 -15.46 -1.40 -2.56
C ALA A 458 -16.72 -0.68 -3.02
N LEU A 459 -16.65 0.63 -3.20
CA LEU A 459 -17.60 1.38 -4.02
C LEU A 459 -17.20 1.25 -5.48
N ARG A 460 -18.12 0.88 -6.34
CA ARG A 460 -17.91 0.89 -7.78
C ARG A 460 -18.10 2.31 -8.30
N ILE A 461 -17.01 2.92 -8.73
CA ILE A 461 -17.04 4.20 -9.42
C ILE A 461 -17.09 3.92 -10.92
N HIS A 462 -18.14 4.40 -11.56
CA HIS A 462 -18.31 4.38 -13.01
C HIS A 462 -17.90 5.73 -13.59
N GLY A 463 -17.30 5.70 -14.75
CA GLY A 463 -16.79 6.89 -15.44
C GLY A 463 -15.35 6.69 -15.91
N PRO A 464 -14.80 7.66 -16.60
CA PRO A 464 -15.44 8.94 -16.96
C PRO A 464 -16.60 8.76 -17.94
N VAL A 465 -17.70 9.49 -17.72
CA VAL A 465 -18.85 9.56 -18.62
C VAL A 465 -18.96 11.00 -19.16
N GLY A 466 -19.13 11.15 -20.45
CA GLY A 466 -19.26 12.46 -21.09
C GLY A 466 -19.32 12.31 -22.61
N PRO A 467 -19.50 13.39 -23.35
CA PRO A 467 -19.54 13.34 -24.81
C PRO A 467 -18.30 12.71 -25.44
N GLU A 468 -17.24 12.61 -24.67
CA GLU A 468 -15.95 12.05 -25.07
C GLU A 468 -15.64 10.67 -24.46
N SER A 469 -16.51 10.15 -23.59
CA SER A 469 -16.38 8.79 -23.05
C SER A 469 -16.55 7.70 -24.09
N GLU A 470 -17.17 8.01 -25.21
CA GLU A 470 -17.15 7.14 -26.39
C GLU A 470 -15.73 6.91 -26.91
N TYR A 471 -14.78 7.75 -26.49
CA TYR A 471 -13.36 7.61 -26.80
C TYR A 471 -12.58 6.81 -25.74
N ALA A 472 -13.20 6.47 -24.63
CA ALA A 472 -12.59 5.69 -23.54
C ALA A 472 -12.57 4.17 -23.79
N GLY A 473 -12.82 3.72 -25.01
CA GLY A 473 -12.74 2.30 -25.39
C GLY A 473 -11.35 1.67 -25.31
N GLU A 474 -10.31 2.48 -25.01
CA GLU A 474 -8.94 2.04 -24.87
C GLU A 474 -8.34 2.50 -23.54
N GLY A 475 -8.80 1.87 -22.46
CA GLY A 475 -8.25 2.19 -21.14
C GLY A 475 -8.68 3.57 -20.62
N ASP A 476 -8.52 3.79 -19.36
CA ASP A 476 -8.94 4.97 -18.62
C ASP A 476 -8.15 6.25 -19.02
N MET A 477 -8.43 6.81 -20.19
CA MET A 477 -7.79 8.01 -20.71
C MET A 477 -8.80 9.10 -21.03
N ILE A 478 -8.48 10.35 -20.72
CA ILE A 478 -9.31 11.53 -21.02
C ILE A 478 -8.46 12.63 -21.66
N GLY A 479 -9.11 13.52 -22.42
CA GLY A 479 -8.46 14.70 -22.95
C GLY A 479 -8.16 15.75 -21.87
N PRO A 480 -7.24 16.68 -22.14
CA PRO A 480 -6.95 17.79 -21.24
C PRO A 480 -8.08 18.81 -21.24
N ASP A 481 -8.24 19.54 -20.12
CA ASP A 481 -9.23 20.61 -19.93
C ASP A 481 -10.66 20.21 -20.32
N ARG A 482 -11.09 19.02 -19.79
CA ARG A 482 -12.42 18.45 -20.07
C ARG A 482 -13.20 18.18 -18.81
N ASP A 483 -14.50 18.48 -18.88
CA ASP A 483 -15.45 18.09 -17.85
C ASP A 483 -15.89 16.65 -18.08
N VAL A 484 -15.65 15.79 -17.08
CA VAL A 484 -16.03 14.37 -17.09
C VAL A 484 -16.81 14.03 -15.83
N SER A 485 -17.79 13.15 -15.99
CA SER A 485 -18.68 12.74 -14.91
C SER A 485 -18.31 11.37 -14.37
N TRP A 486 -18.47 11.20 -13.08
CA TRP A 486 -18.25 9.98 -12.33
C TRP A 486 -19.47 9.70 -11.45
N TYR A 487 -19.85 8.45 -11.28
CA TYR A 487 -20.95 8.10 -10.40
C TYR A 487 -20.72 6.80 -9.65
N VAL A 488 -21.29 6.70 -8.45
CA VAL A 488 -21.31 5.46 -7.66
C VAL A 488 -22.58 4.69 -8.02
N ASP A 489 -22.43 3.36 -8.15
CA ASP A 489 -23.52 2.45 -8.48
C ASP A 489 -24.70 2.60 -7.50
N GLY A 490 -25.88 2.84 -8.07
CA GLY A 490 -27.10 3.04 -7.28
C GLY A 490 -27.54 1.81 -6.50
N ASP A 491 -27.30 0.63 -7.05
CA ASP A 491 -27.65 -0.63 -6.39
C ASP A 491 -26.73 -0.88 -5.17
N GLN A 492 -25.45 -0.50 -5.26
CA GLN A 492 -24.55 -0.54 -4.10
C GLN A 492 -25.00 0.43 -3.01
N VAL A 493 -25.35 1.66 -3.38
CA VAL A 493 -25.81 2.68 -2.42
C VAL A 493 -27.04 2.19 -1.67
N ALA A 494 -28.01 1.63 -2.38
CA ALA A 494 -29.24 1.09 -1.79
C ALA A 494 -28.98 -0.20 -0.99
N GLY A 495 -28.17 -1.11 -1.55
CA GLY A 495 -27.89 -2.41 -0.93
C GLY A 495 -27.13 -2.34 0.39
N HIS A 496 -26.27 -1.34 0.56
CA HIS A 496 -25.52 -1.11 1.80
C HIS A 496 -26.10 0.01 2.67
N GLY A 497 -27.21 0.63 2.27
CA GLY A 497 -27.84 1.72 3.03
C GLY A 497 -26.93 2.95 3.19
N LEU A 498 -26.12 3.27 2.16
CA LEU A 498 -25.17 4.38 2.20
C LEU A 498 -25.91 5.72 2.22
N THR A 499 -25.54 6.58 3.14
CA THR A 499 -26.29 7.82 3.40
C THR A 499 -25.67 9.06 2.77
N GLN A 500 -24.33 9.11 2.71
CA GLN A 500 -23.58 10.25 2.19
C GLN A 500 -22.39 9.73 1.39
N ILE A 501 -22.11 10.37 0.26
CA ILE A 501 -20.93 10.10 -0.55
C ILE A 501 -20.11 11.37 -0.62
N ASP A 502 -18.89 11.29 -0.11
CA ASP A 502 -17.91 12.36 -0.16
C ASP A 502 -16.89 12.07 -1.25
N TRP A 503 -16.64 13.05 -2.11
CA TRP A 503 -15.74 12.92 -3.24
C TRP A 503 -14.45 13.70 -3.02
N GLN A 504 -13.33 13.08 -3.41
CA GLN A 504 -12.02 13.72 -3.47
C GLN A 504 -11.45 13.62 -4.88
N VAL A 505 -10.79 14.68 -5.32
CA VAL A 505 -10.20 14.77 -6.66
C VAL A 505 -8.72 15.13 -6.55
N ARG A 506 -7.88 14.43 -7.30
CA ARG A 506 -6.46 14.72 -7.45
C ARG A 506 -6.07 14.77 -8.91
N GLY A 507 -5.24 15.72 -9.31
CA GLY A 507 -4.80 15.90 -10.69
C GLY A 507 -5.83 16.60 -11.59
N GLY A 508 -6.87 17.17 -10.98
CA GLY A 508 -7.91 17.97 -11.61
C GLY A 508 -8.68 18.74 -10.54
N GLU A 509 -9.71 19.45 -10.94
CA GLU A 509 -10.56 20.21 -10.04
C GLU A 509 -12.00 19.66 -10.03
N PRO A 510 -12.67 19.59 -8.86
CA PRO A 510 -14.09 19.28 -8.83
C PRO A 510 -14.87 20.46 -9.40
N ALA A 511 -15.68 20.23 -10.45
CA ALA A 511 -16.54 21.23 -11.03
C ALA A 511 -17.90 21.29 -10.31
N SER A 512 -18.44 20.12 -9.93
CA SER A 512 -19.66 19.99 -9.12
C SER A 512 -19.78 18.60 -8.55
N SER A 513 -20.49 18.45 -7.43
CA SER A 513 -20.90 17.15 -6.89
C SER A 513 -22.33 17.21 -6.40
N ASP A 514 -23.09 16.14 -6.66
CA ASP A 514 -24.45 15.94 -6.19
C ASP A 514 -24.58 14.49 -5.70
N GLY A 515 -24.29 14.29 -4.42
CA GLY A 515 -24.35 12.96 -3.80
C GLY A 515 -23.58 11.91 -4.60
N ARG A 516 -24.29 11.09 -5.37
CA ARG A 516 -23.70 9.99 -6.14
C ARG A 516 -22.95 10.40 -7.41
N LEU A 517 -23.09 11.63 -7.85
CA LEU A 517 -22.51 12.17 -9.07
C LEU A 517 -21.40 13.18 -8.72
N LEU A 518 -20.28 13.05 -9.38
CA LEU A 518 -19.19 14.02 -9.37
C LEU A 518 -18.89 14.44 -10.80
N VAL A 519 -18.72 15.73 -11.03
CA VAL A 519 -18.15 16.26 -12.27
C VAL A 519 -16.78 16.85 -11.94
N THR A 520 -15.77 16.44 -12.70
CA THR A 520 -14.40 16.93 -12.56
C THR A 520 -13.92 17.56 -13.84
N ARG A 521 -13.04 18.54 -13.72
CA ARG A 521 -12.30 19.10 -14.84
C ARG A 521 -10.87 18.57 -14.84
N SER A 522 -10.43 17.98 -15.93
CA SER A 522 -9.06 17.51 -16.09
C SER A 522 -8.10 18.70 -16.28
N GLY A 523 -6.83 18.55 -15.84
CA GLY A 523 -5.80 19.57 -16.04
C GLY A 523 -5.33 19.67 -17.51
N GLU A 524 -4.51 20.67 -17.79
CA GLU A 524 -3.99 20.94 -19.14
C GLU A 524 -2.79 20.06 -19.54
N ASP A 525 -2.06 19.53 -18.55
CA ASP A 525 -0.83 18.76 -18.77
C ASP A 525 -1.08 17.24 -18.69
N GLU A 526 -0.16 16.48 -19.27
CA GLU A 526 -0.12 15.03 -19.22
C GLU A 526 0.02 14.53 -17.78
N ARG A 527 -1.09 14.30 -17.10
CA ARG A 527 -1.18 13.93 -15.70
C ARG A 527 -2.23 12.85 -15.49
N TRP A 528 -2.29 12.39 -14.25
CA TRP A 528 -3.29 11.46 -13.78
C TRP A 528 -4.40 12.21 -13.05
N LEU A 529 -5.64 11.92 -13.40
CA LEU A 529 -6.81 12.34 -12.64
C LEU A 529 -7.27 11.14 -11.81
N THR A 530 -7.29 11.31 -10.51
CA THR A 530 -7.83 10.31 -9.57
C THR A 530 -9.05 10.88 -8.88
N VAL A 531 -10.13 10.15 -8.93
CA VAL A 531 -11.33 10.42 -8.12
C VAL A 531 -11.48 9.33 -7.07
N THR A 532 -11.83 9.73 -5.87
CA THR A 532 -12.09 8.82 -4.76
C THR A 532 -13.46 9.17 -4.18
N ALA A 533 -14.28 8.14 -3.97
CA ALA A 533 -15.53 8.27 -3.27
C ALA A 533 -15.44 7.56 -1.92
N THR A 534 -15.95 8.19 -0.88
CA THR A 534 -16.12 7.59 0.45
C THR A 534 -17.58 7.68 0.85
N ALA A 535 -18.10 6.67 1.51
CA ALA A 535 -19.46 6.65 2.01
C ALA A 535 -19.53 5.90 3.32
N GLY A 536 -20.52 6.24 4.16
CA GLY A 536 -20.80 5.54 5.41
C GLY A 536 -22.18 4.90 5.38
N ASP A 537 -22.32 3.75 6.05
CA ASP A 537 -23.63 3.16 6.36
C ASP A 537 -24.12 3.57 7.76
N SER A 538 -25.33 3.15 8.11
CA SER A 538 -25.93 3.44 9.42
C SER A 538 -25.25 2.71 10.59
N GLU A 539 -24.40 1.72 10.30
CA GLU A 539 -23.65 0.95 11.29
C GLU A 539 -22.25 1.53 11.54
N GLY A 540 -21.88 2.61 10.82
CA GLY A 540 -20.58 3.27 10.93
C GLY A 540 -19.49 2.62 10.08
N ASN A 541 -19.83 1.69 9.17
CA ASN A 541 -18.86 1.16 8.22
C ASN A 541 -18.59 2.18 7.12
N ALA A 542 -17.32 2.32 6.76
CA ALA A 542 -16.90 3.17 5.67
C ALA A 542 -16.67 2.33 4.39
N TYR A 543 -17.13 2.85 3.27
CA TYR A 543 -16.99 2.27 1.94
C TYR A 543 -16.16 3.19 1.06
N PHE A 544 -15.36 2.62 0.17
CA PHE A 544 -14.39 3.36 -0.63
C PHE A 544 -14.42 2.92 -2.07
N GLY A 545 -14.26 3.88 -2.97
CA GLY A 545 -13.96 3.64 -4.36
C GLY A 545 -12.89 4.61 -4.81
N SER A 546 -12.01 4.15 -5.67
CA SER A 546 -11.02 5.01 -6.32
C SER A 546 -10.92 4.62 -7.79
N ARG A 547 -10.85 5.63 -8.67
CA ARG A 547 -10.60 5.43 -10.07
C ARG A 547 -9.61 6.47 -10.57
N THR A 548 -8.60 5.98 -11.28
CA THR A 548 -7.55 6.81 -11.86
C THR A 548 -7.58 6.69 -13.36
N VAL A 549 -7.54 7.83 -14.05
CA VAL A 549 -7.45 7.89 -15.50
C VAL A 549 -6.26 8.75 -15.91
N ARG A 550 -5.70 8.45 -17.06
CA ARG A 550 -4.63 9.26 -17.65
C ARG A 550 -5.22 10.47 -18.36
N VAL A 551 -4.71 11.66 -18.07
CA VAL A 551 -4.98 12.89 -18.83
C VAL A 551 -3.92 12.99 -19.93
N LEU A 552 -4.36 12.89 -21.18
CA LEU A 552 -3.47 12.97 -22.33
C LEU A 552 -2.99 14.41 -22.57
N SER A 553 -1.81 14.58 -23.13
CA SER A 553 -1.43 15.88 -23.69
C SER A 553 -2.35 16.29 -24.85
N ALA A 554 -2.47 17.59 -25.11
CA ALA A 554 -3.33 18.09 -26.18
C ALA A 554 -2.99 17.46 -27.53
N ASP A 555 -1.70 17.31 -27.82
CA ASP A 555 -1.22 16.73 -29.09
C ASP A 555 -1.51 15.23 -29.18
N GLU A 556 -1.26 14.47 -28.12
CA GLU A 556 -1.57 13.04 -28.09
C GLU A 556 -3.08 12.80 -28.21
N TYR A 557 -3.87 13.61 -27.51
CA TYR A 557 -5.32 13.54 -27.58
C TYR A 557 -5.84 13.83 -28.97
N ALA A 558 -5.37 14.91 -29.60
CA ALA A 558 -5.75 15.28 -30.98
C ALA A 558 -5.37 14.17 -31.97
N ARG A 559 -4.17 13.62 -31.85
CA ARG A 559 -3.70 12.50 -32.68
C ARG A 559 -4.56 11.26 -32.53
N ARG A 560 -4.84 10.81 -31.29
CA ARG A 560 -5.68 9.62 -31.03
C ARG A 560 -7.11 9.82 -31.55
N ARG A 561 -7.68 11.00 -31.36
CA ARG A 561 -8.98 11.35 -31.89
C ARG A 561 -9.00 11.27 -33.43
N LEU A 562 -7.97 11.77 -34.10
CA LEU A 562 -7.84 11.66 -35.55
C LEU A 562 -7.78 10.20 -36.01
N VAL A 563 -6.92 9.39 -35.39
CA VAL A 563 -6.81 7.96 -35.71
C VAL A 563 -8.14 7.25 -35.55
N ARG A 564 -8.87 7.52 -34.47
CA ARG A 564 -10.17 6.92 -34.23
C ARG A 564 -11.22 7.36 -35.26
N THR A 565 -11.25 8.65 -35.58
CA THR A 565 -12.11 9.17 -36.64
C THR A 565 -11.82 8.46 -37.96
N LEU A 566 -10.54 8.28 -38.29
CA LEU A 566 -10.13 7.55 -39.48
C LEU A 566 -10.53 6.07 -39.46
N ASN A 567 -10.49 5.43 -38.28
CA ASN A 567 -10.92 4.04 -38.11
C ASN A 567 -12.45 3.87 -38.07
N ALA A 568 -13.19 4.88 -37.65
CA ALA A 568 -14.67 4.87 -37.66
C ALA A 568 -15.26 4.99 -39.06
N ILE A 569 -14.47 5.47 -40.01
CA ILE A 569 -14.86 5.48 -41.44
C ILE A 569 -14.75 4.02 -41.92
N ALA A 570 -15.88 3.32 -42.00
CA ALA A 570 -15.93 1.94 -42.44
C ALA A 570 -15.33 1.80 -43.84
N PHE A 571 -14.31 0.94 -43.96
CA PHE A 571 -13.85 0.47 -45.26
C PHE A 571 -14.52 -0.88 -45.57
N PRO A 572 -15.09 -1.04 -46.74
CA PRO A 572 -15.48 -2.39 -47.18
C PRO A 572 -14.22 -3.26 -47.24
N ASP A 573 -14.31 -4.46 -46.68
CA ASP A 573 -13.19 -5.41 -46.51
C ASP A 573 -12.52 -5.86 -47.82
N GLU A 574 -13.05 -5.52 -48.97
CA GLU A 574 -12.55 -6.00 -50.25
C GLU A 574 -11.24 -5.35 -50.74
N GLN A 575 -10.74 -4.32 -50.04
CA GLN A 575 -9.48 -3.65 -50.39
C GLN A 575 -8.41 -3.63 -49.33
N GLY A 576 -8.54 -4.45 -48.28
CA GLY A 576 -7.45 -4.67 -47.32
C GLY A 576 -7.05 -3.44 -46.51
N GLY A 577 -7.98 -2.57 -46.16
CA GLY A 577 -7.73 -1.42 -45.31
C GLY A 577 -7.51 -1.84 -43.86
N ALA A 578 -6.25 -2.07 -43.48
CA ALA A 578 -5.89 -2.29 -42.10
C ALA A 578 -6.34 -1.10 -41.24
N LEU A 579 -6.78 -1.39 -40.01
CA LEU A 579 -7.02 -0.37 -39.00
C LEU A 579 -5.75 0.46 -38.84
N VAL A 580 -5.90 1.77 -38.70
CA VAL A 580 -4.79 2.67 -38.43
C VAL A 580 -4.27 2.37 -37.03
N ASP A 581 -2.96 2.16 -36.92
CA ASP A 581 -2.32 1.95 -35.63
C ASP A 581 -2.53 3.18 -34.74
N GLN A 582 -2.97 2.96 -33.51
CA GLN A 582 -3.15 4.02 -32.53
C GLN A 582 -1.85 4.73 -32.16
N HIS A 583 -0.70 4.13 -32.45
CA HIS A 583 0.65 4.69 -32.25
C HIS A 583 1.24 5.32 -33.52
N ALA A 584 0.49 5.37 -34.61
CA ALA A 584 0.96 5.97 -35.87
C ALA A 584 1.46 7.41 -35.64
N THR A 585 2.62 7.73 -36.18
CA THR A 585 3.19 9.06 -36.11
C THR A 585 2.42 10.06 -36.94
N GLU A 586 2.56 11.38 -36.67
CA GLU A 586 1.96 12.42 -37.49
C GLU A 586 2.41 12.34 -38.96
N GLY A 587 3.66 12.02 -39.20
CA GLY A 587 4.20 11.85 -40.55
C GLY A 587 3.51 10.69 -41.28
N GLU A 588 3.35 9.54 -40.63
CA GLU A 588 2.64 8.39 -41.19
C GLU A 588 1.18 8.69 -41.47
N LEU A 589 0.51 9.43 -40.57
CA LEU A 589 -0.87 9.85 -40.77
C LEU A 589 -0.98 10.82 -41.97
N ALA A 590 -0.12 11.83 -42.04
CA ALA A 590 -0.18 12.84 -43.07
C ALA A 590 0.17 12.29 -44.47
N GLU A 591 1.20 11.45 -44.55
CA GLU A 591 1.72 10.99 -45.87
C GLU A 591 1.02 9.76 -46.41
N ARG A 592 0.55 8.85 -45.54
CA ARG A 592 0.06 7.54 -45.96
C ARG A 592 -1.43 7.32 -45.71
N VAL A 593 -1.95 7.81 -44.60
CA VAL A 593 -3.31 7.47 -44.14
C VAL A 593 -4.34 8.51 -44.58
N ILE A 594 -4.11 9.77 -44.28
CA ILE A 594 -5.07 10.86 -44.56
C ILE A 594 -5.37 11.00 -46.08
N PRO A 595 -4.39 11.01 -46.98
CA PRO A 595 -4.67 11.14 -48.40
C PRO A 595 -5.52 10.00 -48.95
N VAL A 596 -5.24 8.77 -48.54
CA VAL A 596 -6.01 7.57 -48.95
C VAL A 596 -7.44 7.65 -48.43
N ARG A 597 -7.63 8.05 -47.18
CA ARG A 597 -8.98 8.16 -46.59
C ARG A 597 -9.78 9.30 -47.19
N LEU A 598 -9.16 10.42 -47.42
CA LEU A 598 -9.82 11.56 -48.12
C LEU A 598 -10.22 11.22 -49.55
N ALA A 599 -9.38 10.52 -50.30
CA ALA A 599 -9.73 10.06 -51.64
C ALA A 599 -10.96 9.13 -51.62
N TRP A 600 -11.00 8.19 -50.69
CA TRP A 600 -12.14 7.29 -50.54
C TRP A 600 -13.41 8.05 -50.13
N ILE A 601 -13.35 8.95 -49.12
CA ILE A 601 -14.49 9.79 -48.73
C ILE A 601 -15.00 10.60 -49.89
N SER A 602 -14.10 11.25 -50.66
CA SER A 602 -14.49 12.03 -51.82
C SER A 602 -15.17 11.20 -52.91
N GLN A 603 -14.70 9.97 -53.09
CA GLN A 603 -15.30 9.04 -54.07
C GLN A 603 -16.72 8.59 -53.66
N HIS A 604 -16.96 8.39 -52.35
CA HIS A 604 -18.24 7.87 -51.87
C HIS A 604 -19.22 8.96 -51.43
N LEU A 605 -18.74 10.20 -51.22
CA LEU A 605 -19.58 11.32 -50.80
C LEU A 605 -20.72 11.59 -51.82
N ALA A 606 -20.40 11.53 -53.08
CA ALA A 606 -21.39 11.72 -54.17
C ALA A 606 -22.46 10.60 -54.12
N THR A 607 -22.07 9.35 -53.86
CA THR A 607 -22.97 8.22 -53.74
C THR A 607 -23.87 8.36 -52.50
N LEU A 608 -23.30 8.76 -51.36
CA LEU A 608 -24.06 9.00 -50.12
C LEU A 608 -25.03 10.17 -50.27
N GLN A 609 -24.63 11.25 -50.93
CA GLN A 609 -25.50 12.39 -51.22
C GLN A 609 -26.68 11.98 -52.14
N HIS A 610 -26.42 11.14 -53.11
CA HIS A 610 -27.45 10.59 -53.97
C HIS A 610 -28.43 9.71 -53.21
N LEU A 611 -27.93 8.78 -52.36
CA LEU A 611 -28.75 7.94 -51.50
C LEU A 611 -29.57 8.74 -50.49
N MET A 612 -28.99 9.80 -49.91
CA MET A 612 -29.72 10.70 -49.01
C MET A 612 -30.85 11.42 -49.73
N ALA A 613 -30.60 11.94 -50.95
CA ALA A 613 -31.62 12.58 -51.75
C ALA A 613 -32.73 11.60 -52.14
N GLU A 614 -32.41 10.33 -52.45
CA GLU A 614 -33.41 9.29 -52.69
C GLU A 614 -34.23 8.95 -51.46
N LEU A 615 -33.59 8.88 -50.26
CA LEU A 615 -34.26 8.66 -48.97
C LEU A 615 -35.19 9.83 -48.64
N GLU A 616 -34.73 11.05 -48.80
CA GLU A 616 -35.53 12.27 -48.60
C GLU A 616 -36.73 12.31 -49.55
N ALA A 617 -36.56 11.93 -50.80
CA ALA A 617 -37.64 11.85 -51.77
C ALA A 617 -38.68 10.76 -51.45
N ARG A 618 -38.30 9.72 -50.73
CA ARG A 618 -39.17 8.61 -50.28
C ARG A 618 -39.79 8.85 -48.90
N TRP A 619 -39.36 9.88 -48.17
CA TRP A 619 -39.86 10.21 -46.85
C TRP A 619 -41.09 11.09 -46.99
N ASP A 620 -42.27 10.59 -46.61
CA ASP A 620 -43.47 11.39 -46.65
C ASP A 620 -43.61 12.35 -45.47
N ALA A 621 -44.51 13.32 -45.57
CA ALA A 621 -44.76 14.30 -44.57
C ALA A 621 -45.30 13.75 -43.22
N SER A 622 -45.60 12.44 -43.17
CA SER A 622 -46.05 11.75 -41.95
C SER A 622 -44.93 10.99 -41.24
N GLY A 623 -43.70 11.06 -41.75
CA GLY A 623 -42.54 10.40 -41.17
C GLY A 623 -42.49 8.90 -41.44
N ARG A 624 -43.08 8.43 -42.53
CA ARG A 624 -43.04 7.05 -42.97
C ARG A 624 -42.35 6.94 -44.34
N ILE A 625 -41.58 5.87 -44.52
CA ILE A 625 -41.06 5.54 -45.87
C ILE A 625 -42.22 5.05 -46.71
N ALA A 626 -42.53 5.73 -47.82
CA ALA A 626 -43.54 5.31 -48.76
C ALA A 626 -43.19 3.91 -49.31
N ASP A 627 -44.15 3.02 -49.25
CA ASP A 627 -44.06 1.57 -49.52
C ASP A 627 -43.28 1.30 -50.82
N ALA A 628 -42.03 0.87 -50.66
CA ALA A 628 -41.20 0.47 -51.78
C ALA A 628 -41.37 -1.04 -51.94
N THR A 629 -42.21 -1.41 -52.88
CA THR A 629 -42.13 -2.73 -53.46
C THR A 629 -40.73 -2.95 -54.01
N LEU A 630 -39.88 -3.53 -53.22
CA LEU A 630 -38.65 -4.13 -53.66
C LEU A 630 -39.01 -5.25 -54.60
N ARG A 631 -38.84 -5.04 -55.89
CA ARG A 631 -38.84 -6.15 -56.86
C ARG A 631 -37.58 -6.99 -56.54
N PRO A 632 -37.74 -8.27 -56.26
CA PRO A 632 -36.63 -9.16 -56.03
C PRO A 632 -36.09 -9.66 -57.36
N ASP A 633 -35.41 -8.84 -58.13
CA ASP A 633 -34.67 -9.29 -59.31
C ASP A 633 -33.78 -8.13 -59.80
N GLU A 634 -32.55 -8.11 -59.22
CA GLU A 634 -31.33 -7.79 -59.97
C GLU A 634 -30.16 -8.04 -59.04
N LYS A 635 -29.42 -9.10 -59.43
CA LYS A 635 -28.19 -9.56 -58.79
C LYS A 635 -27.05 -8.55 -58.90
#